data_128881e68d52a39246534723fa4dd654
#
_entry.id   128881e68d52a39246534723fa4dd654
#
_cell.length_a   1.000
_cell.length_b   1.000
_cell.length_c   1.000
_cell.angle_alpha   90.00
_cell.angle_beta   90.00
_cell.angle_gamma   90.00
#
_symmetry.space_group_name_H-M   'P 1'
#
loop_
_entity.id
_entity.type
_entity.pdbx_description
1 polymer ?
#
loop_
_entity_poly.entity_id
_entity_poly.type
_entity_poly.pdbx_seq_one_letter_code
_entity_poly.pdbx_strand_id
1 'polypeptide(L)'
;MSKDLIARYRNAGFEAVADGAMAFFDRRTDLQRAGVAFGPGGGVEPAKVSTDISLVAIDRSDPDAFGLSEVILRGVAAGLERYVHERPLFRSVCPDQELFVMPIFNLQRYAPGEGFKQWHCDWTISDEATEPVHRVLAWIL
;
A
#
# COMPACT_ATOMS: atom_id res chain seq x y z
N MET A 1 -12.61 23.70 4.41
CA MET A 1 -12.05 22.39 4.79
C MET A 1 -12.75 21.32 3.97
N SER A 2 -12.00 20.51 3.23
CA SER A 2 -12.59 19.38 2.49
C SER A 2 -13.16 18.38 3.49
N LYS A 3 -14.42 17.96 3.24
CA LYS A 3 -15.06 16.89 4.01
C LYS A 3 -14.76 15.50 3.40
N ASP A 4 -14.06 15.46 2.26
CA ASP A 4 -13.71 14.24 1.57
C ASP A 4 -12.55 13.55 2.27
N LEU A 5 -12.75 12.30 2.65
CA LEU A 5 -11.71 11.44 3.20
C LEU A 5 -10.78 10.91 2.11
N ILE A 6 -11.20 10.97 0.84
CA ILE A 6 -10.41 10.54 -0.31
C ILE A 6 -9.73 11.76 -0.92
N ALA A 7 -8.43 11.67 -1.16
CA ALA A 7 -7.66 12.66 -1.89
C ALA A 7 -6.98 12.05 -3.10
N ARG A 8 -6.86 12.84 -4.16
CA ARG A 8 -6.07 12.51 -5.34
C ARG A 8 -4.99 13.56 -5.52
N TYR A 9 -3.76 13.12 -5.60
CA TYR A 9 -2.61 13.98 -5.85
C TYR A 9 -1.99 13.59 -7.18
N ARG A 10 -1.92 14.57 -8.09
CA ARG A 10 -1.14 14.42 -9.31
C ARG A 10 0.24 15.00 -9.06
N ASN A 11 1.26 14.22 -9.36
CA ASN A 11 2.64 14.67 -9.28
C ASN A 11 3.32 14.40 -10.63
N ALA A 12 4.02 15.41 -11.15
CA ALA A 12 4.80 15.23 -12.37
C ALA A 12 5.84 14.12 -12.16
N GLY A 13 5.85 13.13 -13.04
CA GLY A 13 6.71 11.96 -12.94
C GLY A 13 6.08 10.72 -12.33
N PHE A 14 4.92 10.79 -11.69
CA PHE A 14 4.24 9.60 -11.17
C PHE A 14 3.74 8.66 -12.27
N GLU A 15 3.42 9.17 -13.45
CA GLU A 15 3.08 8.34 -14.62
C GLU A 15 4.26 7.44 -14.99
N ALA A 16 5.48 7.98 -15.01
CA ALA A 16 6.69 7.19 -15.27
C ALA A 16 6.96 6.15 -14.16
N VAL A 17 6.59 6.45 -12.90
CA VAL A 17 6.69 5.49 -11.79
C VAL A 17 5.68 4.37 -11.96
N ALA A 18 4.44 4.67 -12.35
CA ALA A 18 3.41 3.68 -12.62
C ALA A 18 3.81 2.77 -13.80
N ASP A 19 4.31 3.35 -14.91
CA ASP A 19 4.82 2.59 -16.04
C ASP A 19 6.00 1.70 -15.64
N GLY A 20 6.90 2.22 -14.80
CA GLY A 20 8.02 1.47 -14.24
C GLY A 20 7.57 0.30 -13.37
N ALA A 21 6.53 0.50 -12.55
CA ALA A 21 5.94 -0.54 -11.71
C ALA A 21 5.28 -1.64 -12.56
N MET A 22 4.56 -1.27 -13.61
CA MET A 22 3.97 -2.22 -14.55
C MET A 22 5.05 -3.03 -15.28
N ALA A 23 6.08 -2.37 -15.80
CA ALA A 23 7.19 -3.03 -16.49
C ALA A 23 7.97 -3.96 -15.53
N PHE A 24 8.15 -3.56 -14.27
CA PHE A 24 8.74 -4.41 -13.23
C PHE A 24 7.86 -5.63 -12.98
N PHE A 25 6.57 -5.44 -12.79
CA PHE A 25 5.62 -6.52 -12.54
C PHE A 25 5.66 -7.56 -13.68
N ASP A 26 5.62 -7.13 -14.94
CA ASP A 26 5.63 -8.02 -16.10
C ASP A 26 6.95 -8.77 -16.23
N ARG A 27 8.06 -8.16 -15.89
CA ARG A 27 9.40 -8.77 -15.97
C ARG A 27 9.67 -9.76 -14.85
N ARG A 28 9.14 -9.49 -13.63
CA ARG A 28 9.46 -10.25 -12.41
C ARG A 28 8.44 -11.34 -12.11
N THR A 29 8.24 -12.23 -13.08
CA THR A 29 7.33 -13.39 -12.92
C THR A 29 7.77 -14.34 -11.79
N ASP A 30 9.07 -14.33 -11.47
CA ASP A 30 9.67 -15.07 -10.35
C ASP A 30 9.14 -14.63 -8.98
N LEU A 31 8.72 -13.37 -8.85
CA LEU A 31 8.17 -12.80 -7.63
C LEU A 31 6.65 -12.86 -7.54
N GLN A 32 5.97 -13.16 -8.64
CA GLN A 32 4.52 -13.18 -8.69
C GLN A 32 3.94 -14.35 -7.87
N ARG A 33 2.92 -14.06 -7.09
CA ARG A 33 2.19 -15.03 -6.28
C ARG A 33 0.69 -14.77 -6.40
N ALA A 34 -0.13 -15.79 -6.17
CA ALA A 34 -1.56 -15.59 -6.01
C ALA A 34 -1.84 -14.66 -4.84
N GLY A 35 -2.66 -13.63 -5.07
CA GLY A 35 -3.06 -12.72 -4.01
C GLY A 35 -3.88 -13.43 -2.94
N VAL A 36 -3.64 -13.10 -1.68
CA VAL A 36 -4.34 -13.68 -0.54
C VAL A 36 -5.04 -12.60 0.27
N ALA A 37 -6.14 -12.96 0.92
CA ALA A 37 -6.78 -12.20 1.96
C ALA A 37 -6.91 -13.09 3.19
N PHE A 38 -6.77 -12.51 4.36
CA PHE A 38 -6.94 -13.24 5.63
C PHE A 38 -8.23 -12.78 6.28
N GLY A 39 -9.06 -13.76 6.67
CA GLY A 39 -10.28 -13.53 7.42
C GLY A 39 -10.03 -13.41 8.92
N PRO A 40 -11.11 -13.16 9.70
CA PRO A 40 -11.05 -13.21 11.15
C PRO A 40 -10.50 -14.56 11.63
N GLY A 41 -9.44 -14.54 12.41
CA GLY A 41 -8.78 -15.76 12.89
C GLY A 41 -7.63 -16.27 12.00
N GLY A 42 -7.19 -15.49 11.00
CA GLY A 42 -5.98 -15.76 10.21
C GLY A 42 -6.14 -16.81 9.09
N GLY A 43 -7.34 -17.27 8.85
CA GLY A 43 -7.63 -18.17 7.72
C GLY A 43 -7.59 -17.45 6.37
N VAL A 44 -7.11 -18.13 5.32
CA VAL A 44 -7.14 -17.59 3.95
C VAL A 44 -8.58 -17.57 3.43
N GLU A 45 -9.04 -16.40 3.01
CA GLU A 45 -10.38 -16.20 2.45
C GLU A 45 -10.33 -16.21 0.92
N PRO A 46 -11.28 -16.90 0.24
CA PRO A 46 -11.36 -16.91 -1.21
C PRO A 46 -11.94 -15.60 -1.80
N ALA A 47 -11.98 -14.56 -1.01
CA ALA A 47 -12.57 -13.28 -1.38
C ALA A 47 -11.74 -12.49 -2.38
N LYS A 48 -10.43 -12.76 -2.45
CA LYS A 48 -9.49 -12.05 -3.32
C LYS A 48 -8.98 -12.95 -4.44
N VAL A 49 -9.07 -12.45 -5.66
CA VAL A 49 -8.46 -13.08 -6.83
C VAL A 49 -7.59 -12.02 -7.52
N SER A 50 -6.29 -12.18 -7.46
CA SER A 50 -5.29 -11.28 -8.06
C SER A 50 -3.95 -12.00 -8.21
N THR A 51 -3.04 -11.37 -8.93
CA THR A 51 -1.61 -11.71 -8.92
C THR A 51 -0.87 -10.58 -8.23
N ASP A 52 -0.08 -10.90 -7.21
CA ASP A 52 0.59 -9.93 -6.36
C ASP A 52 2.12 -10.12 -6.39
N ILE A 53 2.86 -9.00 -6.30
CA ILE A 53 4.27 -8.98 -5.91
C ILE A 53 4.35 -8.18 -4.61
N SER A 54 4.85 -8.81 -3.55
CA SER A 54 5.14 -8.11 -2.29
C SER A 54 6.51 -7.45 -2.38
N LEU A 55 6.56 -6.16 -2.08
CA LEU A 55 7.78 -5.37 -2.03
C LEU A 55 8.08 -4.96 -0.58
N VAL A 56 9.33 -5.14 -0.20
CA VAL A 56 9.87 -4.78 1.12
C VAL A 56 10.95 -3.72 0.90
N ALA A 57 10.64 -2.48 1.16
CA ALA A 57 11.51 -1.35 0.82
C ALA A 57 12.79 -1.24 1.66
N ILE A 58 12.92 -2.05 2.70
CA ILE A 58 14.16 -2.16 3.48
C ILE A 58 15.05 -3.32 3.04
N ASP A 59 14.52 -4.22 2.20
CA ASP A 59 15.28 -5.34 1.66
C ASP A 59 16.11 -4.88 0.45
N ARG A 60 17.43 -4.93 0.60
CA ARG A 60 18.41 -4.55 -0.41
C ARG A 60 18.98 -5.73 -1.18
N SER A 61 18.49 -6.92 -0.93
CA SER A 61 18.96 -8.15 -1.62
C SER A 61 18.62 -8.15 -3.10
N ASP A 62 17.56 -7.44 -3.50
CA ASP A 62 17.14 -7.22 -4.87
C ASP A 62 17.21 -5.72 -5.21
N PRO A 63 18.26 -5.24 -5.88
CA PRO A 63 18.42 -3.82 -6.18
C PRO A 63 17.31 -3.21 -7.03
N ASP A 64 16.70 -3.99 -7.94
CA ASP A 64 15.60 -3.53 -8.79
C ASP A 64 14.32 -3.32 -7.96
N ALA A 65 13.98 -4.28 -7.11
CA ALA A 65 12.84 -4.19 -6.21
C ALA A 65 13.03 -3.06 -5.19
N PHE A 66 14.23 -2.95 -4.62
CA PHE A 66 14.59 -1.89 -3.68
C PHE A 66 14.45 -0.51 -4.34
N GLY A 67 15.05 -0.30 -5.51
CA GLY A 67 15.01 0.99 -6.22
C GLY A 67 13.58 1.43 -6.57
N LEU A 68 12.76 0.51 -7.08
CA LEU A 68 11.34 0.78 -7.34
C LEU A 68 10.58 1.14 -6.06
N SER A 69 10.80 0.38 -4.99
CA SER A 69 10.15 0.61 -3.70
C SER A 69 10.47 1.98 -3.12
N GLU A 70 11.74 2.41 -3.18
CA GLU A 70 12.17 3.72 -2.71
C GLU A 70 11.45 4.86 -3.44
N VAL A 71 11.34 4.76 -4.77
CA VAL A 71 10.68 5.80 -5.57
C VAL A 71 9.19 5.87 -5.26
N ILE A 72 8.51 4.73 -5.16
CA ILE A 72 7.09 4.66 -4.82
C ILE A 72 6.86 5.24 -3.42
N LEU A 73 7.57 4.76 -2.40
CA LEU A 73 7.35 5.20 -1.03
C LEU A 73 7.65 6.69 -0.82
N ARG A 74 8.64 7.23 -1.51
CA ARG A 74 8.94 8.67 -1.47
C ARG A 74 7.76 9.50 -1.97
N GLY A 75 7.11 9.07 -3.03
CA GLY A 75 5.92 9.73 -3.56
C GLY A 75 4.71 9.59 -2.64
N VAL A 76 4.51 8.41 -2.05
CA VAL A 76 3.44 8.16 -1.08
C VAL A 76 3.65 8.98 0.18
N ALA A 77 4.87 9.08 0.70
CA ALA A 77 5.20 9.91 1.87
C ALA A 77 4.88 11.39 1.61
N ALA A 78 5.25 11.93 0.46
CA ALA A 78 4.90 13.29 0.08
C ALA A 78 3.36 13.49 -0.03
N GLY A 79 2.65 12.48 -0.52
CA GLY A 79 1.18 12.47 -0.55
C GLY A 79 0.58 12.46 0.86
N LEU A 80 1.13 11.68 1.77
CA LEU A 80 0.71 11.62 3.17
C LEU A 80 0.91 12.97 3.88
N GLU A 81 2.08 13.58 3.74
CA GLU A 81 2.36 14.90 4.31
C GLU A 81 1.34 15.93 3.85
N ARG A 82 1.08 15.97 2.55
CA ARG A 82 0.07 16.85 1.97
C ARG A 82 -1.34 16.56 2.49
N TYR A 83 -1.72 15.28 2.57
CA TYR A 83 -3.02 14.84 3.08
C TYR A 83 -3.24 15.33 4.51
N VAL A 84 -2.27 15.15 5.38
CA VAL A 84 -2.32 15.57 6.78
C VAL A 84 -2.36 17.09 6.90
N HIS A 85 -1.61 17.82 6.07
CA HIS A 85 -1.63 19.28 6.04
C HIS A 85 -2.99 19.83 5.61
N GLU A 86 -3.61 19.26 4.60
CA GLU A 86 -4.94 19.67 4.10
C GLU A 86 -6.09 19.26 5.04
N ARG A 87 -5.84 18.33 5.97
CA ARG A 87 -6.84 17.75 6.89
C ARG A 87 -6.36 17.77 8.34
N PRO A 88 -6.26 18.93 8.95
CA PRO A 88 -5.73 19.07 10.31
C PRO A 88 -6.52 18.27 11.36
N LEU A 89 -7.82 18.03 11.15
CA LEU A 89 -8.63 17.19 12.02
C LEU A 89 -8.16 15.72 12.05
N PHE A 90 -7.49 15.25 11.00
CA PHE A 90 -6.91 13.92 10.99
C PHE A 90 -5.85 13.77 12.09
N ARG A 91 -5.03 14.79 12.31
CA ARG A 91 -4.07 14.84 13.42
C ARG A 91 -4.74 14.86 14.79
N SER A 92 -5.92 15.46 14.90
CA SER A 92 -6.63 15.50 16.19
C SER A 92 -7.23 14.14 16.58
N VAL A 93 -7.44 13.25 15.62
CA VAL A 93 -7.91 11.88 15.88
C VAL A 93 -6.76 10.97 16.30
N CYS A 94 -5.53 11.26 15.86
CA CYS A 94 -4.32 10.50 16.17
C CYS A 94 -3.21 11.42 16.72
N PRO A 95 -3.45 12.14 17.84
CA PRO A 95 -2.55 13.21 18.26
C PRO A 95 -1.18 12.71 18.72
N ASP A 96 -1.14 11.54 19.34
CA ASP A 96 0.05 10.96 19.99
C ASP A 96 0.66 9.82 19.16
N GLN A 97 0.18 9.65 17.92
CA GLN A 97 0.66 8.57 17.05
C GLN A 97 1.62 9.11 15.99
N GLU A 98 2.72 8.45 15.82
CA GLU A 98 3.59 8.66 14.68
C GLU A 98 2.94 8.10 13.41
N LEU A 99 2.76 8.96 12.41
CA LEU A 99 2.24 8.55 11.10
C LEU A 99 3.41 8.27 10.18
N PHE A 100 3.48 7.07 9.67
CA PHE A 100 4.50 6.67 8.71
C PHE A 100 3.90 5.80 7.61
N VAL A 101 4.62 5.72 6.49
CA VAL A 101 4.28 4.81 5.41
C VAL A 101 4.96 3.48 5.70
N MET A 102 4.17 2.40 5.76
CA MET A 102 4.72 1.06 5.95
C MET A 102 5.71 0.74 4.82
N PRO A 103 6.90 0.22 5.15
CA PRO A 103 7.91 -0.13 4.15
C PRO A 103 7.59 -1.44 3.40
N ILE A 104 6.40 -1.98 3.58
CA ILE A 104 5.91 -3.21 2.95
C ILE A 104 4.61 -2.88 2.24
N PHE A 105 4.54 -3.20 0.95
CA PHE A 105 3.34 -3.00 0.13
C PHE A 105 3.29 -4.01 -1.02
N ASN A 106 2.14 -4.13 -1.67
CA ASN A 106 1.93 -5.04 -2.78
C ASN A 106 1.68 -4.28 -4.07
N LEU A 107 2.35 -4.70 -5.14
CA LEU A 107 1.88 -4.47 -6.50
C LEU A 107 0.83 -5.54 -6.79
N GLN A 108 -0.38 -5.13 -7.11
CA GLN A 108 -1.51 -6.04 -7.30
C GLN A 108 -2.06 -5.87 -8.71
N ARG A 109 -2.17 -6.97 -9.45
CA ARG A 109 -2.78 -7.00 -10.76
C ARG A 109 -4.06 -7.83 -10.72
N TYR A 110 -5.11 -7.26 -11.26
CA TYR A 110 -6.40 -7.90 -11.43
C TYR A 110 -6.69 -8.07 -12.93
N ALA A 111 -6.86 -9.30 -13.38
CA ALA A 111 -7.36 -9.59 -14.72
C ALA A 111 -8.87 -9.30 -14.83
N PRO A 112 -9.45 -9.19 -16.03
CA PRO A 112 -10.88 -9.03 -16.20
C PRO A 112 -11.67 -10.11 -15.44
N GLY A 113 -12.60 -9.69 -14.58
CA GLY A 113 -13.39 -10.58 -13.73
C GLY A 113 -12.74 -10.93 -12.38
N GLU A 114 -11.48 -10.63 -12.16
CA GLU A 114 -10.82 -10.72 -10.86
C GLU A 114 -11.16 -9.53 -9.96
N GLY A 115 -10.75 -9.57 -8.72
CA GLY A 115 -10.95 -8.49 -7.75
C GLY A 115 -11.09 -8.99 -6.33
N PHE A 116 -11.38 -8.06 -5.45
CA PHE A 116 -11.80 -8.35 -4.08
C PHE A 116 -13.34 -8.45 -4.07
N LYS A 117 -13.87 -9.62 -3.75
CA LYS A 117 -15.29 -9.95 -3.93
C LYS A 117 -16.17 -9.67 -2.71
N GLN A 118 -15.57 -9.18 -1.63
CA GLN A 118 -16.28 -8.89 -0.38
C GLN A 118 -15.95 -7.47 0.12
N TRP A 119 -16.92 -6.87 0.79
CA TRP A 119 -16.65 -5.67 1.58
C TRP A 119 -15.72 -6.01 2.73
N HIS A 120 -14.68 -5.23 2.92
CA HIS A 120 -13.66 -5.44 3.93
C HIS A 120 -13.13 -4.11 4.45
N CYS A 121 -12.49 -4.15 5.58
CA CYS A 121 -11.61 -3.07 6.04
C CYS A 121 -10.18 -3.60 6.12
N ASP A 122 -9.24 -2.77 5.75
CA ASP A 122 -7.81 -3.05 5.88
C ASP A 122 -7.39 -2.86 7.33
N TRP A 123 -7.59 -3.91 8.12
CA TRP A 123 -7.17 -3.89 9.52
C TRP A 123 -6.04 -4.88 9.73
N THR A 124 -4.93 -4.41 10.27
CA THR A 124 -3.83 -5.26 10.69
C THR A 124 -3.50 -4.93 12.13
N ILE A 125 -3.61 -5.92 13.00
CA ILE A 125 -3.00 -5.90 14.32
C ILE A 125 -1.77 -6.78 14.19
N SER A 126 -0.59 -6.27 14.48
CA SER A 126 0.60 -7.09 14.65
C SER A 126 0.60 -7.62 16.07
N ASP A 127 0.35 -8.91 16.23
CA ASP A 127 0.38 -9.56 17.55
C ASP A 127 1.82 -9.73 18.09
N GLU A 128 2.82 -9.54 17.22
CA GLU A 128 4.24 -9.74 17.56
C GLU A 128 4.98 -8.44 17.91
N ALA A 129 4.37 -7.29 17.69
CA ALA A 129 4.98 -6.01 18.04
C ALA A 129 4.70 -5.64 19.48
N THR A 130 5.72 -5.16 20.18
CA THR A 130 5.59 -4.57 21.51
C THR A 130 4.68 -3.34 21.52
N GLU A 131 4.46 -2.76 20.34
CA GLU A 131 3.51 -1.66 20.12
C GLU A 131 2.61 -1.99 18.91
N PRO A 132 1.28 -2.00 19.08
CA PRO A 132 0.37 -2.31 17.98
C PRO A 132 0.39 -1.21 16.92
N VAL A 133 0.53 -1.59 15.66
CA VAL A 133 0.46 -0.70 14.50
C VAL A 133 -0.92 -0.82 13.86
N HIS A 134 -1.61 0.31 13.71
CA HIS A 134 -2.91 0.36 13.08
C HIS A 134 -2.83 1.01 11.69
N ARG A 135 -3.44 0.35 10.71
CA ARG A 135 -3.60 0.93 9.38
C ARG A 135 -4.74 1.95 9.39
N VAL A 136 -4.41 3.22 9.25
CA VAL A 136 -5.38 4.34 9.31
C VAL A 136 -5.68 4.94 7.93
N LEU A 137 -4.81 4.69 6.94
CA LEU A 137 -4.96 5.13 5.55
C LEU A 137 -4.52 4.02 4.60
N ALA A 138 -5.21 3.91 3.47
CA ALA A 138 -4.78 3.13 2.31
C ALA A 138 -4.42 4.08 1.16
N TRP A 139 -3.48 3.68 0.32
CA TRP A 139 -3.08 4.43 -0.86
C TRP A 139 -3.06 3.53 -2.10
N ILE A 140 -3.30 4.15 -3.24
CA ILE A 140 -3.27 3.52 -4.56
C ILE A 140 -2.47 4.44 -5.48
N LEU A 141 -1.57 3.86 -6.23
CA LEU A 141 -0.78 4.52 -7.25
C LEU A 141 -1.51 4.50 -8.60
#